data_0fb2ee39960192f5e8469a21feb6a768
#
_entry.id   0fb2ee39960192f5e8469a21feb6a768
#
_cell.length_a   1.000
_cell.length_b   1.000
_cell.length_c   1.000
_cell.angle_alpha   90.00
_cell.angle_beta   90.00
_cell.angle_gamma   90.00
#
_symmetry.space_group_name_H-M   'P 1'
#
loop_
_entity.id
_entity.type
_entity.pdbx_description
1 polymer ?
#
loop_
_entity_poly.entity_id
_entity_poly.type
_entity_poly.pdbx_seq_one_letter_code
_entity_poly.pdbx_strand_id
1 'polypeptide(L)'
;MKIYTNFTEFLNEKLQVNNLEDFVFEGGAAGHMMHPFDDHSLTFADFKTIVKSSLQGGLDFEEAATEKTDGQNLFATVKDGQAMFARNKGQMINPLDLNGIIKMFTGHASQLVEETYIFAAKDLAEALPALKDQSMFANGLNFVNMELIYSKNPNVIYYDRDVIQFHGIIETDGEGNQTGKQNVAGELVKALKELKSDVQKTFTIIPPQILKLAKDVNFDERVGYYEKAINKLRDTYSLSDQDEVKMYHEMWWRGQIEENFA
;
A
#
# COMPACT_ATOMS: atom_id res chain seq x y z
N MET A 1 14.13 -12.37 -1.02
CA MET A 1 12.89 -12.03 -0.30
C MET A 1 12.64 -13.11 0.73
N LYS A 2 12.61 -12.78 2.01
CA LYS A 2 12.28 -13.74 3.05
C LYS A 2 10.76 -13.90 3.07
N ILE A 3 10.27 -15.09 2.84
CA ILE A 3 8.84 -15.37 2.91
C ILE A 3 8.57 -15.78 4.36
N TYR A 4 7.79 -14.97 5.09
CA TYR A 4 7.32 -15.33 6.41
C TYR A 4 6.21 -16.36 6.28
N THR A 5 6.25 -17.39 7.06
CA THR A 5 5.26 -18.47 7.02
C THR A 5 4.03 -18.16 7.85
N ASN A 6 4.17 -17.20 8.79
CA ASN A 6 3.06 -16.71 9.62
C ASN A 6 3.34 -15.31 10.17
N PHE A 7 2.29 -14.64 10.63
CA PHE A 7 2.34 -13.28 11.15
C PHE A 7 3.14 -13.17 12.46
N THR A 8 3.11 -14.19 13.29
CA THR A 8 3.88 -14.25 14.54
C THR A 8 5.38 -14.32 14.26
N GLU A 9 5.81 -15.10 13.26
CA GLU A 9 7.19 -15.15 12.80
C GLU A 9 7.64 -13.80 12.26
N PHE A 10 6.80 -13.14 11.45
CA PHE A 10 7.01 -11.78 10.99
C PHE A 10 7.21 -10.80 12.13
N LEU A 11 6.31 -10.77 13.12
CA LEU A 11 6.41 -9.89 14.29
C LEU A 11 7.68 -10.17 15.11
N ASN A 12 7.97 -11.46 15.40
CA ASN A 12 9.11 -11.82 16.22
C ASN A 12 10.45 -11.49 15.57
N GLU A 13 10.55 -11.62 14.25
CA GLU A 13 11.75 -11.25 13.53
C GLU A 13 11.92 -9.73 13.50
N LYS A 14 10.84 -8.99 13.31
CA LYS A 14 10.84 -7.53 13.27
C LYS A 14 11.16 -6.89 14.61
N LEU A 15 10.74 -7.50 15.70
CA LEU A 15 11.15 -7.08 17.06
C LEU A 15 12.65 -7.26 17.35
N GLN A 16 13.38 -8.00 16.51
CA GLN A 16 14.81 -8.26 16.66
C GLN A 16 15.71 -7.48 15.69
N VAL A 17 15.17 -6.84 14.68
CA VAL A 17 15.95 -6.16 13.63
C VAL A 17 15.91 -4.65 13.78
N ASN A 18 17.09 -4.08 14.13
CA ASN A 18 17.30 -2.62 14.27
C ASN A 18 17.55 -1.90 12.93
N ASN A 19 17.04 -2.38 11.81
CA ASN A 19 17.22 -1.73 10.51
C ASN A 19 15.88 -1.32 9.91
N LEU A 20 15.66 -0.02 9.88
CA LEU A 20 14.49 0.67 9.31
C LEU A 20 14.33 0.50 7.78
N GLU A 21 15.23 -0.19 7.09
CA GLU A 21 15.28 -0.21 5.62
C GLU A 21 14.46 -1.32 4.96
N ASP A 22 13.93 -2.29 5.72
CA ASP A 22 13.27 -3.48 5.16
C ASP A 22 11.74 -3.44 5.11
N PHE A 23 11.12 -2.34 5.56
CA PHE A 23 9.66 -2.21 5.51
C PHE A 23 9.19 -1.59 4.22
N VAL A 24 8.44 -2.37 3.53
CA VAL A 24 7.97 -2.05 2.21
C VAL A 24 6.48 -1.77 2.25
N PHE A 25 6.12 -0.56 1.86
CA PHE A 25 4.74 -0.22 1.57
C PHE A 25 4.26 -1.00 0.35
N GLU A 26 3.43 -2.00 0.55
CA GLU A 26 2.79 -2.73 -0.51
C GLU A 26 1.42 -2.09 -0.81
N GLY A 27 1.38 -1.29 -1.87
CA GLY A 27 0.15 -0.80 -2.47
C GLY A 27 0.01 -1.33 -3.89
N GLY A 28 -1.19 -1.72 -4.27
CA GLY A 28 -1.53 -2.08 -5.64
C GLY A 28 -0.80 -3.30 -6.22
N ALA A 29 -0.28 -3.18 -7.44
CA ALA A 29 0.31 -4.29 -8.19
C ALA A 29 1.62 -4.85 -7.61
N ALA A 30 2.17 -4.26 -6.56
CA ALA A 30 3.37 -4.74 -5.88
C ALA A 30 3.11 -5.93 -4.93
N GLY A 31 1.86 -6.31 -4.75
CA GLY A 31 1.40 -7.38 -3.87
C GLY A 31 0.33 -6.89 -2.89
N HIS A 32 -0.49 -7.79 -2.41
CA HIS A 32 -1.40 -7.48 -1.31
C HIS A 32 -0.61 -7.39 -0.01
N MET A 33 -0.90 -6.37 0.78
CA MET A 33 -0.48 -6.37 2.17
C MET A 33 -1.18 -7.54 2.87
N MET A 34 -0.41 -8.38 3.56
CA MET A 34 -0.97 -9.50 4.28
C MET A 34 -1.88 -8.98 5.41
N HIS A 35 -3.14 -9.35 5.38
CA HIS A 35 -4.04 -9.06 6.49
C HIS A 35 -3.74 -10.01 7.65
N PRO A 36 -3.97 -9.62 8.91
CA PRO A 36 -3.79 -10.54 10.04
C PRO A 36 -4.52 -11.87 9.87
N PHE A 37 -5.67 -11.87 9.19
CA PHE A 37 -6.47 -13.07 8.93
C PHE A 37 -6.00 -13.91 7.74
N ASP A 38 -5.03 -13.44 6.97
CA ASP A 38 -4.35 -14.24 5.93
C ASP A 38 -3.32 -15.18 6.55
N ASP A 39 -2.91 -14.91 7.79
CA ASP A 39 -2.12 -15.83 8.60
C ASP A 39 -3.03 -16.91 9.20
N HIS A 40 -2.98 -18.07 8.59
CA HIS A 40 -3.79 -19.21 9.00
C HIS A 40 -3.37 -19.81 10.35
N SER A 41 -2.21 -19.44 10.87
CA SER A 41 -1.73 -19.84 12.20
C SER A 41 -2.07 -18.84 13.32
N LEU A 42 -2.69 -17.71 13.00
CA LEU A 42 -3.07 -16.69 13.96
C LEU A 42 -4.01 -17.27 15.03
N THR A 43 -3.56 -17.30 16.29
CA THR A 43 -4.37 -17.76 17.41
C THR A 43 -5.24 -16.64 18.02
N PHE A 44 -6.21 -16.98 18.85
CA PHE A 44 -6.97 -16.00 19.60
C PHE A 44 -6.08 -15.21 20.59
N ALA A 45 -5.03 -15.83 21.12
CA ALA A 45 -4.04 -15.13 21.95
C ALA A 45 -3.28 -14.07 21.17
N ASP A 46 -2.83 -14.40 19.96
CA ASP A 46 -2.15 -13.47 19.04
C ASP A 46 -3.08 -12.32 18.68
N PHE A 47 -4.33 -12.61 18.34
CA PHE A 47 -5.32 -11.59 18.00
C PHE A 47 -5.54 -10.58 19.17
N LYS A 48 -5.63 -11.06 20.40
CA LYS A 48 -5.68 -10.18 21.59
C LYS A 48 -4.43 -9.31 21.72
N THR A 49 -3.26 -9.90 21.46
CA THR A 49 -1.97 -9.20 21.52
C THR A 49 -1.90 -8.10 20.48
N ILE A 50 -2.32 -8.38 19.23
CA ILE A 50 -2.37 -7.39 18.14
C ILE A 50 -3.27 -6.21 18.53
N VAL A 51 -4.49 -6.48 18.99
CA VAL A 51 -5.42 -5.44 19.43
C VAL A 51 -4.83 -4.58 20.55
N LYS A 52 -4.23 -5.21 21.56
CA LYS A 52 -3.60 -4.53 22.68
C LYS A 52 -2.43 -3.65 22.21
N SER A 53 -1.54 -4.18 21.37
CA SER A 53 -0.41 -3.44 20.81
C SER A 53 -0.87 -2.26 19.98
N SER A 54 -1.91 -2.45 19.16
CA SER A 54 -2.49 -1.38 18.33
C SER A 54 -3.02 -0.23 19.20
N LEU A 55 -3.76 -0.55 20.27
CA LEU A 55 -4.30 0.45 21.19
C LEU A 55 -3.22 1.14 22.05
N GLN A 56 -2.07 0.51 22.23
CA GLN A 56 -0.90 1.14 22.87
C GLN A 56 -0.13 2.09 21.97
N GLY A 57 -0.49 2.18 20.68
CA GLY A 57 0.29 2.86 19.65
C GLY A 57 1.48 2.04 19.17
N GLY A 58 1.50 0.75 19.50
CA GLY A 58 2.66 -0.11 19.28
C GLY A 58 2.87 -0.60 17.85
N LEU A 59 1.99 -0.23 16.94
CA LEU A 59 2.22 -0.45 15.50
C LEU A 59 3.24 0.54 14.91
N ASP A 60 3.64 1.56 15.68
CA ASP A 60 4.66 2.55 15.30
C ASP A 60 6.09 2.15 15.70
N PHE A 61 6.31 0.96 16.29
CA PHE A 61 7.59 0.65 16.92
C PHE A 61 8.77 0.55 15.96
N GLU A 62 8.53 0.30 14.69
CA GLU A 62 9.61 0.07 13.73
C GLU A 62 9.52 0.95 12.50
N GLU A 63 8.32 1.39 12.14
CA GLU A 63 8.10 2.27 10.98
C GLU A 63 6.91 3.18 11.22
N ALA A 64 7.01 4.36 10.66
CA ALA A 64 5.89 5.26 10.65
C ALA A 64 4.71 4.61 9.93
N ALA A 65 3.61 4.39 10.64
CA ALA A 65 2.37 3.99 10.01
C ALA A 65 1.99 5.03 8.95
N THR A 66 1.65 4.60 7.76
CA THR A 66 1.18 5.49 6.70
C THR A 66 -0.27 5.26 6.41
N GLU A 67 -0.95 6.32 5.96
CA GLU A 67 -2.30 6.18 5.45
C GLU A 67 -2.28 5.25 4.24
N LYS A 68 -3.11 4.18 4.28
CA LYS A 68 -3.42 3.42 3.08
C LYS A 68 -4.41 4.23 2.26
N THR A 69 -3.88 4.89 1.24
CA THR A 69 -4.70 5.66 0.32
C THR A 69 -5.54 4.76 -0.58
N ASP A 70 -6.70 5.24 -0.96
CA ASP A 70 -7.65 4.54 -1.82
C ASP A 70 -7.77 5.30 -3.15
N GLY A 71 -6.74 5.22 -3.95
CA GLY A 71 -6.66 5.85 -5.26
C GLY A 71 -6.54 4.83 -6.40
N GLN A 72 -6.00 5.29 -7.51
CA GLN A 72 -5.72 4.46 -8.68
C GLN A 72 -4.22 4.30 -8.84
N ASN A 73 -3.75 3.06 -8.86
CA ASN A 73 -2.32 2.77 -8.95
C ASN A 73 -1.76 3.12 -10.35
N LEU A 74 -0.56 3.71 -10.35
CA LEU A 74 0.25 3.94 -11.52
C LEU A 74 1.73 3.76 -11.16
N PHE A 75 2.51 3.27 -12.11
CA PHE A 75 3.97 3.22 -12.04
C PHE A 75 4.54 4.15 -13.11
N ALA A 76 5.63 4.82 -12.78
CA ALA A 76 6.35 5.64 -13.74
C ALA A 76 7.86 5.49 -13.57
N THR A 77 8.58 5.62 -14.66
CA THR A 77 10.05 5.62 -14.70
C THR A 77 10.54 6.69 -15.67
N VAL A 78 11.86 6.90 -15.70
CA VAL A 78 12.50 7.69 -16.75
C VAL A 78 13.44 6.78 -17.54
N LYS A 79 13.22 6.73 -18.85
CA LYS A 79 14.05 5.99 -19.80
C LYS A 79 14.45 6.91 -20.94
N ASP A 80 15.75 6.98 -21.23
CA ASP A 80 16.30 7.83 -22.30
C ASP A 80 15.81 9.31 -22.19
N GLY A 81 15.68 9.81 -20.97
CA GLY A 81 15.22 11.17 -20.69
C GLY A 81 13.72 11.40 -20.87
N GLN A 82 12.93 10.35 -21.03
CA GLN A 82 11.47 10.42 -21.18
C GLN A 82 10.77 9.68 -20.05
N ALA A 83 9.65 10.22 -19.58
CA ALA A 83 8.80 9.51 -18.64
C ALA A 83 8.06 8.36 -19.35
N MET A 84 8.11 7.20 -18.73
CA MET A 84 7.42 5.99 -19.18
C MET A 84 6.52 5.47 -18.08
N PHE A 85 5.42 4.85 -18.44
CA PHE A 85 4.32 4.50 -17.54
C PHE A 85 3.96 3.02 -17.62
N ALA A 86 3.50 2.46 -16.49
CA ALA A 86 2.99 1.11 -16.41
C ALA A 86 1.83 1.02 -15.39
N ARG A 87 0.86 0.15 -15.65
CA ARG A 87 -0.27 -0.14 -14.76
C ARG A 87 -0.11 -1.44 -13.97
N ASN A 88 0.75 -2.30 -14.44
CA ASN A 88 0.99 -3.62 -13.86
C ASN A 88 2.39 -4.11 -14.21
N LYS A 89 2.79 -5.22 -13.59
CA LYS A 89 4.10 -5.84 -13.81
C LYS A 89 4.40 -6.18 -15.27
N GLY A 90 3.41 -6.65 -16.00
CA GLY A 90 3.58 -6.98 -17.42
C GLY A 90 3.92 -5.74 -18.28
N GLN A 91 3.36 -4.59 -17.93
CA GLN A 91 3.67 -3.33 -18.61
C GLN A 91 5.02 -2.74 -18.16
N MET A 92 5.58 -3.09 -17.01
CA MET A 92 6.94 -2.66 -16.64
C MET A 92 8.02 -3.20 -17.59
N ILE A 93 7.77 -4.33 -18.22
CA ILE A 93 8.68 -4.90 -19.25
C ILE A 93 8.72 -4.01 -20.49
N ASN A 94 7.56 -3.51 -20.90
CA ASN A 94 7.41 -2.62 -22.05
C ASN A 94 6.54 -1.41 -21.64
N PRO A 95 7.12 -0.46 -20.91
CA PRO A 95 6.36 0.68 -20.40
C PRO A 95 5.94 1.60 -21.56
N LEU A 96 4.80 2.25 -21.36
CA LEU A 96 4.19 3.13 -22.33
C LEU A 96 4.76 4.54 -22.20
N ASP A 97 5.02 5.20 -23.32
CA ASP A 97 5.25 6.64 -23.35
C ASP A 97 3.94 7.42 -23.05
N LEU A 98 4.01 8.75 -23.02
CA LEU A 98 2.85 9.59 -22.79
C LEU A 98 1.73 9.34 -23.81
N ASN A 99 2.06 9.16 -25.07
CA ASN A 99 1.06 8.89 -26.11
C ASN A 99 0.43 7.50 -25.93
N GLY A 100 1.23 6.51 -25.54
CA GLY A 100 0.76 5.16 -25.25
C GLY A 100 -0.23 5.12 -24.09
N ILE A 101 0.06 5.83 -22.98
CA ILE A 101 -0.85 5.89 -21.83
C ILE A 101 -2.13 6.67 -22.18
N ILE A 102 -2.03 7.77 -22.91
CA ILE A 102 -3.19 8.52 -23.40
C ILE A 102 -4.07 7.61 -24.27
N LYS A 103 -3.48 6.93 -25.25
CA LYS A 103 -4.20 6.02 -26.14
C LYS A 103 -4.88 4.88 -25.38
N MET A 104 -4.23 4.37 -24.34
CA MET A 104 -4.75 3.28 -23.52
C MET A 104 -6.03 3.68 -22.78
N PHE A 105 -6.14 4.92 -22.32
CA PHE A 105 -7.27 5.39 -21.54
C PHE A 105 -8.30 6.18 -22.34
N THR A 106 -7.97 6.68 -23.53
CA THR A 106 -8.94 7.38 -24.39
C THR A 106 -10.10 6.47 -24.78
N GLY A 107 -11.32 6.91 -24.48
CA GLY A 107 -12.54 6.14 -24.72
C GLY A 107 -12.84 5.11 -23.63
N HIS A 108 -12.22 5.22 -22.46
CA HIS A 108 -12.56 4.40 -21.30
C HIS A 108 -14.04 4.56 -20.91
N ALA A 109 -14.68 3.50 -20.45
CA ALA A 109 -16.11 3.51 -20.07
C ALA A 109 -16.46 4.58 -19.01
N SER A 110 -15.50 4.94 -18.13
CA SER A 110 -15.61 6.06 -17.21
C SER A 110 -14.71 7.19 -17.67
N GLN A 111 -15.30 8.33 -18.03
CA GLN A 111 -14.58 9.55 -18.38
C GLN A 111 -13.68 10.04 -17.23
N LEU A 112 -14.10 9.87 -15.98
CA LEU A 112 -13.31 10.30 -14.82
C LEU A 112 -12.06 9.45 -14.62
N VAL A 113 -12.10 8.17 -14.95
CA VAL A 113 -10.92 7.29 -14.97
C VAL A 113 -9.97 7.72 -16.08
N GLU A 114 -10.49 7.99 -17.29
CA GLU A 114 -9.70 8.52 -18.40
C GLU A 114 -8.98 9.82 -18.00
N GLU A 115 -9.72 10.80 -17.46
CA GLU A 115 -9.18 12.07 -16.99
C GLU A 115 -8.09 11.87 -15.94
N THR A 116 -8.31 11.01 -14.93
CA THR A 116 -7.36 10.74 -13.86
C THR A 116 -6.01 10.32 -14.41
N TYR A 117 -5.98 9.30 -15.28
CA TYR A 117 -4.72 8.79 -15.83
C TYR A 117 -4.06 9.73 -16.82
N ILE A 118 -4.83 10.37 -17.69
CA ILE A 118 -4.28 11.27 -18.71
C ILE A 118 -3.68 12.51 -18.05
N PHE A 119 -4.35 13.11 -17.07
CA PHE A 119 -3.83 14.31 -16.40
C PHE A 119 -2.60 13.98 -15.55
N ALA A 120 -2.65 12.88 -14.79
CA ALA A 120 -1.49 12.46 -14.01
C ALA A 120 -0.28 12.14 -14.90
N ALA A 121 -0.49 11.44 -16.02
CA ALA A 121 0.59 11.12 -16.94
C ALA A 121 1.19 12.40 -17.57
N LYS A 122 0.38 13.40 -17.89
CA LYS A 122 0.86 14.70 -18.41
C LYS A 122 1.72 15.43 -17.39
N ASP A 123 1.25 15.52 -16.14
CA ASP A 123 2.00 16.17 -15.05
C ASP A 123 3.34 15.45 -14.81
N LEU A 124 3.32 14.12 -14.76
CA LEU A 124 4.52 13.31 -14.55
C LEU A 124 5.49 13.32 -15.74
N ALA A 125 4.96 13.41 -16.97
CA ALA A 125 5.79 13.50 -18.17
C ALA A 125 6.64 14.78 -18.23
N GLU A 126 6.18 15.84 -17.60
CA GLU A 126 6.95 17.08 -17.43
C GLU A 126 7.86 17.02 -16.19
N ALA A 127 7.35 16.48 -15.08
CA ALA A 127 8.02 16.51 -13.79
C ALA A 127 9.23 15.57 -13.70
N LEU A 128 9.06 14.30 -14.07
CA LEU A 128 10.10 13.29 -13.85
C LEU A 128 11.36 13.51 -14.71
N PRO A 129 11.27 13.83 -16.03
CA PRO A 129 12.46 14.13 -16.83
C PRO A 129 13.19 15.41 -16.41
N ALA A 130 12.51 16.35 -15.74
CA ALA A 130 13.10 17.59 -15.26
C ALA A 130 14.01 17.41 -14.02
N LEU A 131 13.98 16.24 -13.38
CA LEU A 131 14.88 15.94 -12.26
C LEU A 131 16.34 15.97 -12.71
N LYS A 132 17.19 16.63 -11.92
CA LYS A 132 18.63 16.73 -12.20
C LYS A 132 19.34 15.38 -12.08
N ASP A 133 18.93 14.58 -11.12
CA ASP A 133 19.43 13.22 -10.91
C ASP A 133 18.32 12.23 -11.25
N GLN A 134 18.57 11.41 -12.25
CA GLN A 134 17.66 10.38 -12.73
C GLN A 134 18.23 8.97 -12.49
N SER A 135 19.36 8.86 -11.77
CA SER A 135 20.04 7.58 -11.51
C SER A 135 19.14 6.57 -10.79
N MET A 136 18.25 7.07 -9.94
CA MET A 136 17.27 6.25 -9.22
C MET A 136 16.36 5.43 -10.14
N PHE A 137 16.12 5.87 -11.37
CA PHE A 137 15.28 5.15 -12.33
C PHE A 137 16.02 4.03 -13.08
N ALA A 138 17.36 3.93 -12.93
CA ALA A 138 18.20 2.93 -13.61
C ALA A 138 17.86 2.79 -15.12
N ASN A 139 17.66 3.94 -15.80
CA ASN A 139 17.26 4.05 -17.19
C ASN A 139 16.05 3.16 -17.56
N GLY A 140 15.01 3.19 -16.76
CA GLY A 140 13.76 2.52 -17.06
C GLY A 140 13.56 1.15 -16.37
N LEU A 141 14.53 0.71 -15.56
CA LEU A 141 14.40 -0.53 -14.78
C LEU A 141 13.69 -0.31 -13.43
N ASN A 142 13.81 0.89 -12.87
CA ASN A 142 13.23 1.22 -11.57
C ASN A 142 12.02 2.13 -11.74
N PHE A 143 10.92 1.80 -11.06
CA PHE A 143 9.65 2.48 -11.20
C PHE A 143 9.21 3.12 -9.88
N VAL A 144 8.81 4.39 -9.92
CA VAL A 144 8.06 4.99 -8.82
C VAL A 144 6.68 4.35 -8.77
N ASN A 145 6.35 3.75 -7.62
CA ASN A 145 5.00 3.28 -7.31
C ASN A 145 4.19 4.45 -6.73
N MET A 146 2.99 4.66 -7.22
CA MET A 146 2.18 5.79 -6.78
C MET A 146 0.68 5.49 -6.84
N GLU A 147 -0.06 6.27 -6.07
CA GLU A 147 -1.51 6.35 -6.17
C GLU A 147 -1.97 7.71 -6.67
N LEU A 148 -2.90 7.67 -7.60
CA LEU A 148 -3.57 8.83 -8.17
C LEU A 148 -4.89 9.03 -7.42
N ILE A 149 -4.98 10.13 -6.68
CA ILE A 149 -6.18 10.54 -5.97
C ILE A 149 -6.75 11.73 -6.73
N TYR A 150 -7.88 11.53 -7.36
CA TYR A 150 -8.60 12.57 -8.10
C TYR A 150 -9.95 12.81 -7.44
N SER A 151 -10.16 13.99 -6.89
CA SER A 151 -11.33 14.32 -6.07
C SER A 151 -12.66 14.10 -6.81
N LYS A 152 -12.65 14.26 -8.15
CA LYS A 152 -13.81 14.00 -9.00
C LYS A 152 -14.04 12.51 -9.30
N ASN A 153 -13.05 11.67 -9.04
CA ASN A 153 -13.11 10.22 -9.30
C ASN A 153 -12.76 9.44 -8.03
N PRO A 154 -13.57 9.57 -6.95
CA PRO A 154 -13.34 8.81 -5.74
C PRO A 154 -13.52 7.31 -6.01
N ASN A 155 -12.70 6.50 -5.36
CA ASN A 155 -12.91 5.05 -5.32
C ASN A 155 -13.89 4.71 -4.17
N VAL A 156 -13.44 4.19 -3.04
CA VAL A 156 -14.27 3.97 -1.85
C VAL A 156 -14.23 5.17 -0.91
N ILE A 157 -13.04 5.80 -0.79
CA ILE A 157 -12.82 6.96 0.08
C ILE A 157 -12.88 8.24 -0.76
N TYR A 158 -13.66 9.22 -0.30
CA TYR A 158 -13.70 10.54 -0.89
C TYR A 158 -12.58 11.43 -0.33
N TYR A 159 -11.77 11.98 -1.22
CA TYR A 159 -10.74 12.96 -0.90
C TYR A 159 -11.12 14.33 -1.50
N ASP A 160 -10.80 15.40 -0.80
CA ASP A 160 -11.11 16.78 -1.19
C ASP A 160 -9.99 17.45 -2.01
N ARG A 161 -9.01 16.66 -2.46
CA ARG A 161 -7.81 17.15 -3.17
C ARG A 161 -7.34 16.21 -4.26
N ASP A 162 -6.69 16.79 -5.25
CA ASP A 162 -6.08 16.07 -6.37
C ASP A 162 -4.59 15.90 -6.08
N VAL A 163 -4.17 14.67 -5.80
CA VAL A 163 -2.78 14.37 -5.44
C VAL A 163 -2.27 13.11 -6.13
N ILE A 164 -0.97 13.12 -6.42
CA ILE A 164 -0.20 11.92 -6.74
C ILE A 164 0.64 11.60 -5.51
N GLN A 165 0.30 10.51 -4.82
CA GLN A 165 1.05 10.07 -3.66
C GLN A 165 2.10 9.04 -4.06
N PHE A 166 3.37 9.37 -3.89
CA PHE A 166 4.47 8.44 -4.13
C PHE A 166 4.66 7.52 -2.94
N HIS A 167 4.81 6.22 -3.19
CA HIS A 167 5.06 5.22 -2.15
C HIS A 167 6.53 4.79 -2.05
N GLY A 168 7.30 4.97 -3.11
CA GLY A 168 8.69 4.55 -3.19
C GLY A 168 9.06 4.06 -4.58
N ILE A 169 10.26 3.52 -4.72
CA ILE A 169 10.75 2.97 -5.98
C ILE A 169 10.77 1.45 -5.90
N ILE A 170 10.26 0.81 -6.93
CA ILE A 170 10.35 -0.62 -7.17
C ILE A 170 11.48 -0.86 -8.16
N GLU A 171 12.43 -1.70 -7.79
CA GLU A 171 13.51 -2.14 -8.67
C GLU A 171 13.08 -3.40 -9.42
N THR A 172 13.39 -3.48 -10.71
CA THR A 172 13.09 -4.64 -11.54
C THR A 172 14.32 -5.16 -12.29
N ASP A 173 14.25 -6.43 -12.71
CA ASP A 173 15.30 -7.07 -13.51
C ASP A 173 15.16 -6.85 -15.03
N GLY A 174 14.21 -6.04 -15.45
CA GLY A 174 13.86 -5.86 -16.86
C GLY A 174 12.96 -6.95 -17.46
N GLU A 175 12.77 -8.05 -16.76
CA GLU A 175 11.79 -9.11 -17.08
C GLU A 175 10.47 -8.92 -16.31
N GLY A 176 10.35 -7.81 -15.58
CA GLY A 176 9.19 -7.46 -14.77
C GLY A 176 9.18 -8.09 -13.38
N ASN A 177 10.22 -8.83 -13.00
CA ASN A 177 10.34 -9.33 -11.63
C ASN A 177 10.89 -8.22 -10.74
N GLN A 178 10.29 -8.07 -9.58
CA GLN A 178 10.77 -7.14 -8.58
C GLN A 178 12.01 -7.72 -7.88
N THR A 179 13.11 -6.94 -7.89
CA THR A 179 14.39 -7.31 -7.28
C THR A 179 14.67 -6.57 -5.98
N GLY A 180 14.03 -5.42 -5.79
CA GLY A 180 14.19 -4.61 -4.59
C GLY A 180 13.17 -3.49 -4.50
N LYS A 181 13.28 -2.72 -3.44
CA LYS A 181 12.48 -1.51 -3.20
C LYS A 181 13.34 -0.48 -2.46
N GLN A 182 13.09 0.80 -2.75
CA GLN A 182 13.73 1.92 -2.07
C GLN A 182 12.67 2.88 -1.53
N ASN A 183 12.80 3.24 -0.27
CA ASN A 183 11.93 4.24 0.37
C ASN A 183 12.52 5.65 0.18
N VAL A 184 12.45 6.15 -1.04
CA VAL A 184 12.96 7.49 -1.43
C VAL A 184 11.85 8.48 -1.78
N ALA A 185 10.59 8.15 -1.44
CA ALA A 185 9.45 8.99 -1.79
C ALA A 185 9.58 10.44 -1.29
N GLY A 186 10.05 10.61 -0.07
CA GLY A 186 10.27 11.95 0.51
C GLY A 186 11.34 12.76 -0.20
N GLU A 187 12.44 12.13 -0.57
CA GLU A 187 13.56 12.76 -1.29
C GLU A 187 13.15 13.15 -2.72
N LEU A 188 12.46 12.24 -3.40
CA LEU A 188 11.95 12.47 -4.75
C LEU A 188 10.94 13.62 -4.78
N VAL A 189 9.98 13.64 -3.85
CA VAL A 189 9.02 14.75 -3.74
C VAL A 189 9.71 16.07 -3.41
N LYS A 190 10.74 16.06 -2.56
CA LYS A 190 11.54 17.25 -2.26
C LYS A 190 12.25 17.76 -3.52
N ALA A 191 12.91 16.87 -4.28
CA ALA A 191 13.57 17.23 -5.52
C ALA A 191 12.60 17.81 -6.55
N LEU A 192 11.39 17.25 -6.67
CA LEU A 192 10.34 17.77 -7.56
C LEU A 192 9.82 19.14 -7.11
N LYS A 193 9.71 19.40 -5.81
CA LYS A 193 9.32 20.72 -5.28
C LYS A 193 10.34 21.82 -5.51
N GLU A 194 11.61 21.46 -5.67
CA GLU A 194 12.69 22.41 -6.02
C GLU A 194 12.63 22.80 -7.50
N LEU A 195 11.93 22.04 -8.34
CA LEU A 195 11.63 22.43 -9.71
C LEU A 195 10.57 23.55 -9.68
N LYS A 196 10.69 24.53 -10.57
CA LYS A 196 9.75 25.65 -10.63
C LYS A 196 8.30 25.16 -10.82
N SER A 197 7.38 25.86 -10.20
CA SER A 197 5.97 25.55 -10.02
C SER A 197 5.13 25.26 -11.28
N ASP A 198 5.67 25.42 -12.48
CA ASP A 198 4.95 25.22 -13.74
C ASP A 198 4.82 23.76 -14.16
N VAL A 199 5.45 22.84 -13.40
CA VAL A 199 5.54 21.41 -13.75
C VAL A 199 4.38 20.57 -13.18
N GLN A 200 3.65 21.09 -12.20
CA GLN A 200 2.50 20.42 -11.58
C GLN A 200 1.22 21.22 -11.87
N LYS A 201 0.47 20.80 -12.87
CA LYS A 201 -0.70 21.60 -13.33
C LYS A 201 -2.02 21.12 -12.75
N THR A 202 -2.20 19.81 -12.58
CA THR A 202 -3.45 19.23 -12.11
C THR A 202 -3.31 18.62 -10.73
N PHE A 203 -2.25 17.84 -10.51
CA PHE A 203 -2.01 17.13 -9.26
C PHE A 203 -0.88 17.74 -8.44
N THR A 204 -1.06 17.73 -7.13
CA THR A 204 0.05 17.97 -6.19
C THR A 204 0.75 16.64 -5.88
N ILE A 205 2.07 16.58 -6.08
CA ILE A 205 2.84 15.37 -5.76
C ILE A 205 3.26 15.41 -4.29
N ILE A 206 2.95 14.35 -3.54
CA ILE A 206 3.19 14.23 -2.10
C ILE A 206 3.87 12.90 -1.74
N PRO A 207 4.66 12.85 -0.64
CA PRO A 207 5.09 11.59 -0.05
C PRO A 207 3.93 10.92 0.71
N PRO A 208 4.10 9.67 1.16
CA PRO A 208 3.13 9.03 2.05
C PRO A 208 2.87 9.88 3.29
N GLN A 209 1.62 9.94 3.71
CA GLN A 209 1.26 10.63 4.95
C GLN A 209 1.65 9.76 6.14
N ILE A 210 2.57 10.25 6.96
CA ILE A 210 2.99 9.55 8.17
C ILE A 210 1.96 9.81 9.26
N LEU A 211 1.39 8.75 9.79
CA LEU A 211 0.48 8.76 10.93
C LEU A 211 1.28 8.46 12.20
N LYS A 212 1.18 9.34 13.18
CA LYS A 212 1.68 9.04 14.53
C LYS A 212 0.57 8.39 15.32
N LEU A 213 0.74 7.11 15.61
CA LEU A 213 -0.17 6.40 16.49
C LEU A 213 0.21 6.73 17.93
N ALA A 214 -0.76 7.16 18.71
CA ALA A 214 -0.60 7.41 20.14
C ALA A 214 -1.36 6.34 20.92
N LYS A 215 -0.96 6.13 22.18
CA LYS A 215 -1.75 5.30 23.11
C LYS A 215 -3.17 5.86 23.19
N ASP A 216 -4.16 4.98 23.04
CA ASP A 216 -5.57 5.36 23.18
C ASP A 216 -5.84 5.93 24.57
N VAL A 217 -6.57 7.04 24.64
CA VAL A 217 -6.89 7.72 25.91
C VAL A 217 -7.76 6.85 26.82
N ASN A 218 -8.54 5.95 26.25
CA ASN A 218 -9.40 5.00 26.97
C ASN A 218 -8.84 3.57 26.89
N PHE A 219 -7.51 3.43 26.87
CA PHE A 219 -6.80 2.18 26.60
C PHE A 219 -7.37 0.98 27.39
N ASP A 220 -7.46 1.10 28.72
CA ASP A 220 -7.87 -0.04 29.56
C ASP A 220 -9.34 -0.45 29.30
N GLU A 221 -10.23 0.52 29.10
CA GLU A 221 -11.63 0.26 28.76
C GLU A 221 -11.75 -0.42 27.39
N ARG A 222 -11.03 0.09 26.39
CA ARG A 222 -11.07 -0.46 25.04
C ARG A 222 -10.42 -1.83 24.95
N VAL A 223 -9.30 -2.06 25.62
CA VAL A 223 -8.70 -3.40 25.70
C VAL A 223 -9.72 -4.38 26.29
N GLY A 224 -10.34 -4.05 27.42
CA GLY A 224 -11.36 -4.89 28.06
C GLY A 224 -12.57 -5.15 27.15
N TYR A 225 -13.01 -4.14 26.38
CA TYR A 225 -14.09 -4.30 25.40
C TYR A 225 -13.72 -5.29 24.30
N TYR A 226 -12.55 -5.11 23.65
CA TYR A 226 -12.14 -5.99 22.55
C TYR A 226 -11.79 -7.40 23.02
N GLU A 227 -11.12 -7.56 24.18
CA GLU A 227 -10.88 -8.88 24.75
C GLU A 227 -12.17 -9.63 25.02
N LYS A 228 -13.18 -8.94 25.56
CA LYS A 228 -14.51 -9.53 25.78
C LYS A 228 -15.18 -9.95 24.45
N ALA A 229 -15.06 -9.13 23.42
CA ALA A 229 -15.59 -9.45 22.09
C ALA A 229 -14.89 -10.66 21.49
N ILE A 230 -13.56 -10.71 21.56
CA ILE A 230 -12.74 -11.84 21.07
C ILE A 230 -13.07 -13.12 21.83
N ASN A 231 -13.18 -13.03 23.17
CA ASN A 231 -13.58 -14.18 23.99
C ASN A 231 -14.96 -14.70 23.58
N LYS A 232 -15.92 -13.82 23.31
CA LYS A 232 -17.24 -14.22 22.83
C LYS A 232 -17.20 -14.99 21.52
N LEU A 233 -16.37 -14.55 20.55
CA LEU A 233 -16.17 -15.26 19.29
C LEU A 233 -15.60 -16.66 19.56
N ARG A 234 -14.50 -16.72 20.31
CA ARG A 234 -13.84 -17.97 20.69
C ARG A 234 -14.81 -18.95 21.37
N ASP A 235 -15.54 -18.47 22.38
CA ASP A 235 -16.44 -19.29 23.20
C ASP A 235 -17.68 -19.78 22.42
N THR A 236 -18.07 -19.12 21.32
CA THR A 236 -19.18 -19.53 20.44
C THR A 236 -19.02 -20.98 19.97
N TYR A 237 -17.79 -21.42 19.72
CA TYR A 237 -17.48 -22.77 19.27
C TYR A 237 -16.63 -23.56 20.27
N SER A 238 -16.60 -23.16 21.53
CA SER A 238 -15.83 -23.82 22.59
C SER A 238 -14.33 -23.93 22.29
N LEU A 239 -13.77 -22.94 21.59
CA LEU A 239 -12.35 -22.83 21.25
C LEU A 239 -11.58 -22.28 22.46
N SER A 240 -10.25 -22.48 22.45
CA SER A 240 -9.28 -21.95 23.43
C SER A 240 -8.50 -20.76 22.86
N ASP A 241 -7.75 -20.05 23.69
CA ASP A 241 -6.86 -18.96 23.23
C ASP A 241 -5.72 -19.46 22.34
N GLN A 242 -5.38 -20.74 22.39
CA GLN A 242 -4.34 -21.37 21.56
C GLN A 242 -4.87 -21.92 20.23
N ASP A 243 -6.18 -21.91 20.06
CA ASP A 243 -6.77 -22.33 18.78
C ASP A 243 -6.67 -21.22 17.74
N GLU A 244 -6.57 -21.60 16.49
CA GLU A 244 -6.42 -20.69 15.36
C GLU A 244 -7.76 -19.98 15.04
N VAL A 245 -7.71 -18.70 14.75
CA VAL A 245 -8.89 -17.89 14.39
C VAL A 245 -9.60 -18.45 13.14
N LYS A 246 -8.84 -19.09 12.22
CA LYS A 246 -9.43 -19.73 11.04
C LYS A 246 -10.45 -20.82 11.42
N MET A 247 -10.26 -21.52 12.55
CA MET A 247 -11.22 -22.56 13.00
C MET A 247 -12.59 -21.96 13.28
N TYR A 248 -12.63 -20.75 13.89
CA TYR A 248 -13.88 -20.01 14.04
C TYR A 248 -14.56 -19.74 12.68
N HIS A 249 -13.80 -19.24 11.71
CA HIS A 249 -14.32 -18.93 10.38
C HIS A 249 -14.86 -20.18 9.68
N GLU A 250 -14.15 -21.29 9.73
CA GLU A 250 -14.58 -22.56 9.13
C GLU A 250 -15.88 -23.07 9.76
N MET A 251 -15.98 -23.03 11.10
CA MET A 251 -17.19 -23.45 11.81
C MET A 251 -18.38 -22.52 11.53
N TRP A 252 -18.12 -21.21 11.48
CA TRP A 252 -19.15 -20.24 11.14
C TRP A 252 -19.70 -20.44 9.72
N TRP A 253 -18.81 -20.58 8.73
CA TRP A 253 -19.22 -20.84 7.34
C TRP A 253 -19.97 -22.15 7.20
N ARG A 254 -19.53 -23.20 7.86
CA ARG A 254 -20.24 -24.48 7.86
C ARG A 254 -21.65 -24.33 8.41
N GLY A 255 -21.83 -23.65 9.54
CA GLY A 255 -23.15 -23.37 10.10
C GLY A 255 -24.03 -22.58 9.14
N GLN A 256 -23.48 -21.54 8.47
CA GLN A 256 -24.25 -20.75 7.50
C GLN A 256 -24.68 -21.59 6.27
N ILE A 257 -23.84 -22.49 5.80
CA ILE A 257 -24.17 -23.38 4.69
C ILE A 257 -25.27 -24.38 5.12
N GLU A 258 -25.14 -24.96 6.29
CA GLU A 258 -26.13 -25.90 6.81
C GLU A 258 -27.50 -25.24 7.02
N GLU A 259 -27.55 -24.00 7.54
CA GLU A 259 -28.81 -23.28 7.75
C GLU A 259 -29.49 -22.81 6.47
N ASN A 260 -28.75 -22.47 5.42
CA ASN A 260 -29.31 -21.81 4.24
C ASN A 260 -29.42 -22.72 3.01
N PHE A 261 -28.75 -23.88 3.00
CA PHE A 261 -28.68 -24.77 1.84
C PHE A 261 -28.99 -26.25 2.17
N ALA A 262 -29.43 -26.58 3.39
CA ALA A 262 -29.83 -27.93 3.81
C ALA A 262 -31.29 -28.23 3.50
#